data_14d863cd630dc687c7655057ee4948fa
#
_entry.id   14d863cd630dc687c7655057ee4948fa
#
_cell.length_a   1.000
_cell.length_b   1.000
_cell.length_c   1.000
_cell.angle_alpha   90.00
_cell.angle_beta   90.00
_cell.angle_gamma   90.00
#
_symmetry.space_group_name_H-M   'P 1'
#
loop_
_entity.id
_entity.type
_entity.pdbx_description
1 polymer ?
#
loop_
_entity_poly.entity_id
_entity_poly.type
_entity_poly.pdbx_seq_one_letter_code
_entity_poly.pdbx_strand_id
1 'polypeptide(L)'
;MTSAPVTPAPEVPALSEPQRIIDTVVAPSKTFADIRRSAAWWGPFLVTIIISFIFVYSVDSKVGFRRVTEHQIERSPKATQRLEQMSRAERDNAITAQTKITRGISFVFPVFILIWDLIVAALLFGTFKLALSAELTFSGTFAVVMYASLVQGIRTILATVMLFVGLDPDSFNIQNPAPTNPGYFLNPTGSPFLYSVASSLDIFMIWTLVLTALGISIISKKVKFSTALIVVFGWYVVFVIGSAAIAAAFS
;
A
#
# COMPACT_ATOMS: atom_id res chain seq x y z
N MET A 1 -25.05 17.43 -52.56
CA MET A 1 -24.66 17.82 -51.19
C MET A 1 -23.39 17.07 -50.86
N THR A 2 -22.25 17.74 -50.99
CA THR A 2 -20.91 17.16 -50.71
C THR A 2 -20.68 17.25 -49.19
N SER A 3 -20.66 16.12 -48.51
CA SER A 3 -20.30 16.08 -47.08
C SER A 3 -18.83 16.52 -46.93
N ALA A 4 -18.60 17.56 -46.13
CA ALA A 4 -17.26 18.00 -45.80
C ALA A 4 -16.48 16.86 -45.09
N PRO A 5 -15.17 16.69 -45.35
CA PRO A 5 -14.36 15.68 -44.69
C PRO A 5 -14.31 15.99 -43.19
N VAL A 6 -14.73 15.00 -42.37
CA VAL A 6 -14.60 15.07 -40.91
C VAL A 6 -13.12 15.00 -40.58
N THR A 7 -12.54 16.11 -40.17
CA THR A 7 -11.15 16.14 -39.65
C THR A 7 -11.11 15.27 -38.43
N PRO A 8 -10.26 14.20 -38.37
CA PRO A 8 -10.13 13.39 -37.16
C PRO A 8 -9.66 14.28 -36.02
N ALA A 9 -10.30 14.13 -34.85
CA ALA A 9 -9.88 14.82 -33.65
C ALA A 9 -8.40 14.52 -33.35
N PRO A 10 -7.61 15.52 -32.92
CA PRO A 10 -6.19 15.31 -32.64
C PRO A 10 -6.02 14.17 -31.64
N GLU A 11 -5.29 13.12 -32.03
CA GLU A 11 -4.93 12.03 -31.13
C GLU A 11 -4.08 12.59 -29.99
N VAL A 12 -4.54 12.45 -28.76
CA VAL A 12 -3.77 12.83 -27.58
C VAL A 12 -2.52 11.94 -27.54
N PRO A 13 -1.30 12.51 -27.53
CA PRO A 13 -0.08 11.73 -27.54
C PRO A 13 -0.04 10.74 -26.38
N ALA A 14 0.43 9.52 -26.66
CA ALA A 14 0.61 8.48 -25.64
C ALA A 14 1.60 8.94 -24.55
N LEU A 15 1.24 8.76 -23.28
CA LEU A 15 2.14 9.06 -22.17
C LEU A 15 3.27 8.03 -22.12
N SER A 16 4.49 8.46 -21.83
CA SER A 16 5.60 7.57 -21.47
C SER A 16 5.41 7.04 -20.04
N GLU A 17 6.04 5.91 -19.69
CA GLU A 17 5.94 5.35 -18.33
C GLU A 17 6.40 6.34 -17.24
N PRO A 18 7.55 7.05 -17.37
CA PRO A 18 7.92 8.07 -16.39
C PRO A 18 6.86 9.18 -16.26
N GLN A 19 6.26 9.59 -17.37
CA GLN A 19 5.22 10.62 -17.35
C GLN A 19 3.94 10.13 -16.67
N ARG A 20 3.53 8.88 -16.89
CA ARG A 20 2.41 8.25 -16.17
C ARG A 20 2.65 8.22 -14.65
N ILE A 21 3.87 7.87 -14.22
CA ILE A 21 4.25 7.82 -12.81
C ILE A 21 4.12 9.21 -12.18
N ILE A 22 4.66 10.25 -12.82
CA ILE A 22 4.57 11.63 -12.34
C ILE A 22 3.11 12.12 -12.38
N ASP A 23 2.43 11.93 -13.50
CA ASP A 23 1.05 12.37 -13.68
C ASP A 23 0.07 11.66 -12.74
N THR A 24 0.40 10.47 -12.21
CA THR A 24 -0.42 9.81 -11.16
C THR A 24 -0.56 10.69 -9.92
N VAL A 25 0.47 11.47 -9.59
CA VAL A 25 0.47 12.35 -8.42
C VAL A 25 -0.07 13.75 -8.75
N VAL A 26 0.35 14.34 -9.90
CA VAL A 26 0.07 15.73 -10.21
C VAL A 26 -1.15 15.95 -11.14
N ALA A 27 -1.48 14.95 -11.95
CA ALA A 27 -2.58 15.00 -12.92
C ALA A 27 -3.21 13.61 -13.15
N PRO A 28 -3.73 12.93 -12.11
CA PRO A 28 -4.09 11.51 -12.14
C PRO A 28 -5.09 11.14 -13.23
N SER A 29 -5.96 12.06 -13.58
CA SER A 29 -6.92 11.83 -14.67
C SER A 29 -6.26 11.57 -16.02
N LYS A 30 -5.07 12.13 -16.28
CA LYS A 30 -4.32 11.88 -17.52
C LYS A 30 -3.79 10.46 -17.55
N THR A 31 -3.15 10.00 -16.44
CA THR A 31 -2.66 8.63 -16.31
C THR A 31 -3.80 7.63 -16.49
N PHE A 32 -4.90 7.80 -15.76
CA PHE A 32 -6.02 6.86 -15.83
C PHE A 32 -6.73 6.87 -17.19
N ALA A 33 -6.80 8.02 -17.88
CA ALA A 33 -7.28 8.07 -19.26
C ALA A 33 -6.38 7.27 -20.22
N ASP A 34 -5.05 7.36 -20.03
CA ASP A 34 -4.09 6.65 -20.87
C ASP A 34 -4.05 5.14 -20.59
N ILE A 35 -4.44 4.67 -19.38
CA ILE A 35 -4.62 3.24 -19.06
C ILE A 35 -5.65 2.57 -19.99
N ARG A 36 -6.65 3.30 -20.46
CA ARG A 36 -7.61 2.78 -21.46
C ARG A 36 -6.94 2.38 -22.78
N ARG A 37 -5.84 3.02 -23.12
CA ARG A 37 -5.03 2.70 -24.31
C ARG A 37 -4.04 1.57 -24.03
N SER A 38 -3.39 1.60 -22.85
CA SER A 38 -2.40 0.61 -22.47
C SER A 38 -2.44 0.38 -20.97
N ALA A 39 -2.88 -0.82 -20.57
CA ALA A 39 -2.95 -1.25 -19.17
C ALA A 39 -1.59 -1.77 -18.65
N ALA A 40 -0.47 -1.15 -19.08
CA ALA A 40 0.85 -1.47 -18.56
C ALA A 40 0.91 -1.12 -17.06
N TRP A 41 1.40 -2.03 -16.23
CA TRP A 41 1.46 -1.92 -14.76
C TRP A 41 2.87 -2.07 -14.21
N TRP A 42 3.83 -2.47 -15.05
CA TRP A 42 5.20 -2.77 -14.62
C TRP A 42 5.98 -1.55 -14.14
N GLY A 43 5.68 -0.34 -14.69
CA GLY A 43 6.36 0.90 -14.29
C GLY A 43 6.16 1.23 -12.82
N PRO A 44 4.92 1.32 -12.30
CA PRO A 44 4.64 1.45 -10.87
C PRO A 44 5.31 0.37 -10.02
N PHE A 45 5.32 -0.88 -10.48
CA PHE A 45 5.95 -1.98 -9.75
C PHE A 45 7.47 -1.80 -9.62
N LEU A 46 8.16 -1.40 -10.69
CA LEU A 46 9.59 -1.10 -10.61
C LEU A 46 9.89 0.03 -9.61
N VAL A 47 9.10 1.09 -9.60
CA VAL A 47 9.25 2.17 -8.64
C VAL A 47 9.05 1.66 -7.21
N THR A 48 8.03 0.83 -6.99
CA THR A 48 7.77 0.20 -5.69
C THR A 48 8.95 -0.65 -5.22
N ILE A 49 9.55 -1.46 -6.11
CA ILE A 49 10.75 -2.26 -5.81
C ILE A 49 11.91 -1.36 -5.38
N ILE A 50 12.21 -0.32 -6.15
CA ILE A 50 13.33 0.60 -5.89
C ILE A 50 13.14 1.29 -4.53
N ILE A 51 11.97 1.87 -4.28
CA ILE A 51 11.66 2.55 -3.02
C ILE A 51 11.75 1.57 -1.84
N SER A 52 11.21 0.37 -1.98
CA SER A 52 11.24 -0.65 -0.94
C SER A 52 12.67 -1.09 -0.60
N PHE A 53 13.53 -1.30 -1.59
CA PHE A 53 14.91 -1.67 -1.33
C PHE A 53 15.71 -0.54 -0.67
N ILE A 54 15.49 0.72 -1.07
CA ILE A 54 16.10 1.87 -0.40
C ILE A 54 15.65 1.93 1.06
N PHE A 55 14.35 1.73 1.33
CA PHE A 55 13.80 1.71 2.69
C PHE A 55 14.40 0.58 3.52
N VAL A 56 14.39 -0.66 3.01
CA VAL A 56 14.92 -1.84 3.73
C VAL A 56 16.41 -1.68 4.04
N TYR A 57 17.20 -1.19 3.08
CA TYR A 57 18.60 -0.88 3.31
C TYR A 57 18.80 0.23 4.36
N SER A 58 17.97 1.25 4.35
CA SER A 58 18.01 2.34 5.33
C SER A 58 17.66 1.85 6.73
N VAL A 59 16.65 0.98 6.87
CA VAL A 59 16.30 0.33 8.14
C VAL A 59 17.46 -0.53 8.64
N ASP A 60 18.05 -1.36 7.77
CA ASP A 60 19.18 -2.23 8.15
C ASP A 60 20.37 -1.41 8.67
N SER A 61 20.67 -0.29 8.01
CA SER A 61 21.84 0.57 8.34
C SER A 61 21.61 1.49 9.54
N LYS A 62 20.39 1.98 9.77
CA LYS A 62 20.10 3.00 10.81
C LYS A 62 19.50 2.41 12.08
N VAL A 63 18.72 1.36 11.98
CA VAL A 63 18.05 0.70 13.10
C VAL A 63 18.66 -0.67 13.39
N GLY A 64 18.89 -1.46 12.34
CA GLY A 64 19.30 -2.84 12.39
C GLY A 64 18.11 -3.79 12.58
N PHE A 65 18.07 -4.90 11.82
CA PHE A 65 16.96 -5.85 11.88
C PHE A 65 16.83 -6.58 13.21
N ARG A 66 17.91 -6.71 13.99
CA ARG A 66 17.82 -7.28 15.34
C ARG A 66 16.93 -6.42 16.24
N ARG A 67 17.15 -5.10 16.27
CA ARG A 67 16.33 -4.16 17.05
C ARG A 67 14.90 -4.13 16.56
N VAL A 68 14.68 -4.12 15.24
CA VAL A 68 13.32 -4.23 14.66
C VAL A 68 12.61 -5.48 15.16
N THR A 69 13.31 -6.62 15.23
CA THR A 69 12.75 -7.89 15.70
C THR A 69 12.45 -7.86 17.21
N GLU A 70 13.35 -7.29 18.01
CA GLU A 70 13.17 -7.12 19.46
C GLU A 70 11.93 -6.25 19.74
N HIS A 71 11.76 -5.13 19.06
CA HIS A 71 10.56 -4.29 19.18
C HIS A 71 9.27 -5.00 18.73
N GLN A 72 9.33 -5.85 17.70
CA GLN A 72 8.16 -6.65 17.31
C GLN A 72 7.76 -7.67 18.38
N ILE A 73 8.74 -8.27 19.03
CA ILE A 73 8.53 -9.23 20.13
C ILE A 73 7.93 -8.51 21.35
N GLU A 74 8.48 -7.38 21.76
CA GLU A 74 8.01 -6.58 22.90
C GLU A 74 6.55 -6.13 22.76
N ARG A 75 6.10 -5.93 21.53
CA ARG A 75 4.70 -5.59 21.21
C ARG A 75 3.74 -6.79 21.20
N SER A 76 4.26 -8.00 21.36
CA SER A 76 3.46 -9.23 21.42
C SER A 76 3.60 -9.86 22.81
N PRO A 77 2.61 -9.71 23.71
CA PRO A 77 2.65 -10.29 25.04
C PRO A 77 2.93 -11.81 25.03
N LYS A 78 2.32 -12.53 24.09
CA LYS A 78 2.54 -13.97 23.92
C LYS A 78 3.98 -14.31 23.51
N ALA A 79 4.59 -13.51 22.61
CA ALA A 79 5.97 -13.73 22.19
C ALA A 79 6.94 -13.41 23.34
N THR A 80 6.69 -12.34 24.09
CA THR A 80 7.47 -11.96 25.26
C THR A 80 7.45 -13.06 26.33
N GLN A 81 6.26 -13.53 26.73
CA GLN A 81 6.12 -14.63 27.71
C GLN A 81 6.84 -15.91 27.27
N ARG A 82 6.77 -16.25 25.98
CA ARG A 82 7.48 -17.41 25.45
C ARG A 82 8.98 -17.29 25.58
N LEU A 83 9.53 -16.10 25.32
CA LEU A 83 10.97 -15.86 25.45
C LEU A 83 11.43 -15.81 26.91
N GLU A 84 10.59 -15.34 27.84
CA GLU A 84 10.89 -15.32 29.27
C GLU A 84 11.10 -16.74 29.86
N GLN A 85 10.43 -17.74 29.29
CA GLN A 85 10.55 -19.16 29.69
C GLN A 85 11.81 -19.84 29.14
N MET A 86 12.56 -19.19 28.26
CA MET A 86 13.77 -19.73 27.64
C MET A 86 15.02 -19.34 28.41
N SER A 87 16.04 -20.21 28.37
CA SER A 87 17.39 -19.86 28.80
C SER A 87 17.96 -18.70 27.95
N ARG A 88 18.99 -18.02 28.46
CA ARG A 88 19.63 -16.91 27.71
C ARG A 88 20.11 -17.34 26.34
N ALA A 89 20.72 -18.52 26.21
CA ALA A 89 21.23 -19.01 24.93
C ALA A 89 20.10 -19.34 23.93
N GLU A 90 19.02 -19.98 24.42
CA GLU A 90 17.84 -20.26 23.58
C GLU A 90 17.15 -18.97 23.10
N ARG A 91 17.03 -17.99 24.00
CA ARG A 91 16.46 -16.66 23.66
C ARG A 91 17.28 -15.97 22.57
N ASP A 92 18.60 -15.91 22.70
CA ASP A 92 19.47 -15.28 21.72
C ASP A 92 19.40 -15.99 20.35
N ASN A 93 19.36 -17.31 20.35
CA ASN A 93 19.17 -18.11 19.15
C ASN A 93 17.80 -17.85 18.50
N ALA A 94 16.72 -17.77 19.28
CA ALA A 94 15.38 -17.49 18.79
C ALA A 94 15.29 -16.09 18.17
N ILE A 95 15.83 -15.06 18.84
CA ILE A 95 15.87 -13.69 18.31
C ILE A 95 16.71 -13.64 17.03
N THR A 96 17.86 -14.32 17.01
CA THR A 96 18.73 -14.36 15.81
C THR A 96 18.03 -15.03 14.62
N ALA A 97 17.35 -16.15 14.85
CA ALA A 97 16.58 -16.83 13.82
C ALA A 97 15.43 -15.95 13.30
N GLN A 98 14.68 -15.34 14.21
CA GLN A 98 13.59 -14.43 13.85
C GLN A 98 14.11 -13.20 13.08
N THR A 99 15.27 -12.65 13.46
CA THR A 99 15.91 -11.53 12.76
C THR A 99 16.22 -11.88 11.30
N LYS A 100 16.74 -13.07 11.03
CA LYS A 100 17.02 -13.54 9.68
C LYS A 100 15.72 -13.64 8.85
N ILE A 101 14.65 -14.14 9.46
CA ILE A 101 13.32 -14.25 8.83
C ILE A 101 12.77 -12.86 8.54
N THR A 102 12.75 -11.95 9.53
CA THR A 102 12.24 -10.58 9.37
C THR A 102 13.01 -9.85 8.27
N ARG A 103 14.34 -9.96 8.25
CA ARG A 103 15.17 -9.36 7.19
C ARG A 103 14.83 -9.94 5.82
N GLY A 104 14.75 -11.28 5.69
CA GLY A 104 14.41 -11.93 4.43
C GLY A 104 13.04 -11.54 3.90
N ILE A 105 12.01 -11.53 4.75
CA ILE A 105 10.66 -11.10 4.40
C ILE A 105 10.66 -9.63 3.94
N SER A 106 11.45 -8.75 4.59
CA SER A 106 11.53 -7.34 4.20
C SER A 106 12.05 -7.15 2.77
N PHE A 107 13.01 -7.95 2.32
CA PHE A 107 13.50 -7.88 0.93
C PHE A 107 12.51 -8.41 -0.11
N VAL A 108 11.67 -9.38 0.25
CA VAL A 108 10.65 -9.90 -0.68
C VAL A 108 9.30 -9.18 -0.55
N PHE A 109 9.22 -8.17 0.33
CA PHE A 109 7.99 -7.44 0.60
C PHE A 109 7.33 -6.81 -0.65
N PRO A 110 8.06 -6.29 -1.67
CA PRO A 110 7.44 -5.82 -2.91
C PRO A 110 6.60 -6.88 -3.62
N VAL A 111 6.97 -8.16 -3.51
CA VAL A 111 6.17 -9.26 -4.09
C VAL A 111 4.85 -9.42 -3.33
N PHE A 112 4.85 -9.27 -2.01
CA PHE A 112 3.61 -9.28 -1.22
C PHE A 112 2.71 -8.08 -1.57
N ILE A 113 3.28 -6.90 -1.82
CA ILE A 113 2.52 -5.73 -2.31
C ILE A 113 1.87 -6.06 -3.66
N LEU A 114 2.62 -6.63 -4.60
CA LEU A 114 2.08 -7.02 -5.92
C LEU A 114 0.92 -8.02 -5.79
N ILE A 115 1.08 -9.05 -4.95
CA ILE A 115 0.03 -10.05 -4.71
C ILE A 115 -1.20 -9.38 -4.07
N TRP A 116 -0.99 -8.48 -3.12
CA TRP A 116 -2.06 -7.73 -2.48
C TRP A 116 -2.82 -6.85 -3.48
N ASP A 117 -2.11 -6.08 -4.29
CA ASP A 117 -2.72 -5.24 -5.33
C ASP A 117 -3.48 -6.08 -6.38
N LEU A 118 -2.99 -7.28 -6.68
CA LEU A 118 -3.69 -8.24 -7.54
C LEU A 118 -5.02 -8.71 -6.91
N ILE A 119 -5.01 -9.02 -5.60
CA ILE A 119 -6.22 -9.42 -4.85
C ILE A 119 -7.22 -8.26 -4.81
N VAL A 120 -6.77 -7.06 -4.51
CA VAL A 120 -7.62 -5.85 -4.49
C VAL A 120 -8.22 -5.59 -5.87
N ALA A 121 -7.41 -5.70 -6.92
CA ALA A 121 -7.88 -5.54 -8.30
C ALA A 121 -8.92 -6.59 -8.68
N ALA A 122 -8.73 -7.86 -8.29
CA ALA A 122 -9.67 -8.94 -8.54
C ALA A 122 -11.01 -8.70 -7.82
N LEU A 123 -10.95 -8.27 -6.56
CA LEU A 123 -12.11 -7.94 -5.75
C LEU A 123 -12.91 -6.78 -6.35
N LEU A 124 -12.23 -5.69 -6.70
CA LEU A 124 -12.86 -4.53 -7.32
C LEU A 124 -13.43 -4.87 -8.70
N PHE A 125 -12.64 -5.55 -9.55
CA PHE A 125 -13.10 -5.99 -10.87
C PHE A 125 -14.35 -6.87 -10.76
N GLY A 126 -14.36 -7.86 -9.86
CA GLY A 126 -15.50 -8.72 -9.61
C GLY A 126 -16.73 -7.93 -9.17
N THR A 127 -16.57 -7.04 -8.19
CA THR A 127 -17.67 -6.20 -7.67
C THR A 127 -18.24 -5.29 -8.75
N PHE A 128 -17.41 -4.53 -9.48
CA PHE A 128 -17.89 -3.61 -10.49
C PHE A 128 -18.50 -4.33 -11.70
N LYS A 129 -17.91 -5.45 -12.12
CA LYS A 129 -18.41 -6.22 -13.27
C LYS A 129 -19.69 -6.97 -12.96
N LEU A 130 -19.75 -7.68 -11.81
CA LEU A 130 -20.87 -8.56 -11.48
C LEU A 130 -22.04 -7.79 -10.87
N ALA A 131 -21.77 -6.89 -9.90
CA ALA A 131 -22.84 -6.18 -9.20
C ALA A 131 -23.32 -4.92 -9.93
N LEU A 132 -22.45 -4.26 -10.71
CA LEU A 132 -22.76 -2.98 -11.36
C LEU A 132 -22.72 -3.06 -12.89
N SER A 133 -22.54 -4.24 -13.48
CA SER A 133 -22.48 -4.46 -14.94
C SER A 133 -21.54 -3.47 -15.64
N ALA A 134 -20.42 -3.12 -14.98
CA ALA A 134 -19.45 -2.17 -15.50
C ALA A 134 -18.63 -2.78 -16.65
N GLU A 135 -18.34 -1.96 -17.64
CA GLU A 135 -17.47 -2.35 -18.75
C GLU A 135 -16.01 -2.09 -18.37
N LEU A 136 -15.42 -3.08 -17.69
CA LEU A 136 -14.04 -3.06 -17.23
C LEU A 136 -13.30 -4.31 -17.71
N THR A 137 -11.98 -4.18 -17.89
CA THR A 137 -11.07 -5.32 -18.04
C THR A 137 -10.31 -5.51 -16.73
N PHE A 138 -9.93 -6.77 -16.44
CA PHE A 138 -9.10 -7.04 -15.26
C PHE A 138 -7.75 -6.30 -15.33
N SER A 139 -7.08 -6.33 -16.49
CA SER A 139 -5.81 -5.64 -16.70
C SER A 139 -5.90 -4.12 -16.48
N GLY A 140 -6.99 -3.48 -16.94
CA GLY A 140 -7.23 -2.06 -16.70
C GLY A 140 -7.46 -1.77 -15.22
N THR A 141 -8.27 -2.58 -14.53
CA THR A 141 -8.50 -2.45 -13.09
C THR A 141 -7.20 -2.64 -12.30
N PHE A 142 -6.40 -3.65 -12.66
CA PHE A 142 -5.12 -3.90 -12.02
C PHE A 142 -4.13 -2.75 -12.23
N ALA A 143 -4.03 -2.22 -13.46
CA ALA A 143 -3.21 -1.05 -13.73
C ALA A 143 -3.64 0.16 -12.89
N VAL A 144 -4.96 0.42 -12.74
CA VAL A 144 -5.47 1.49 -11.87
C VAL A 144 -5.00 1.30 -10.43
N VAL A 145 -5.14 0.10 -9.86
CA VAL A 145 -4.69 -0.20 -8.49
C VAL A 145 -3.19 0.03 -8.37
N MET A 146 -2.38 -0.49 -9.29
CA MET A 146 -0.92 -0.35 -9.27
C MET A 146 -0.45 1.11 -9.34
N TYR A 147 -1.06 1.94 -10.21
CA TYR A 147 -0.72 3.36 -10.26
C TYR A 147 -1.19 4.10 -9.02
N ALA A 148 -2.39 3.83 -8.51
CA ALA A 148 -2.88 4.43 -7.27
C ALA A 148 -1.98 4.10 -6.07
N SER A 149 -1.47 2.88 -5.99
CA SER A 149 -0.57 2.41 -4.93
C SER A 149 0.79 3.13 -4.90
N LEU A 150 1.19 3.84 -5.98
CA LEU A 150 2.41 4.67 -5.98
C LEU A 150 2.43 5.72 -4.86
N VAL A 151 1.26 6.18 -4.43
CA VAL A 151 1.14 7.13 -3.32
C VAL A 151 1.69 6.57 -2.02
N GLN A 152 1.59 5.25 -1.80
CA GLN A 152 2.22 4.58 -0.65
C GLN A 152 3.76 4.65 -0.71
N GLY A 153 4.33 4.75 -1.91
CA GLY A 153 5.75 5.01 -2.10
C GLY A 153 6.19 6.35 -1.49
N ILE A 154 5.35 7.39 -1.57
CA ILE A 154 5.62 8.71 -0.96
C ILE A 154 5.70 8.57 0.58
N ARG A 155 4.77 7.81 1.20
CA ARG A 155 4.82 7.47 2.62
C ARG A 155 6.11 6.74 2.99
N THR A 156 6.53 5.78 2.17
CA THR A 156 7.76 5.02 2.38
C THR A 156 9.01 5.91 2.25
N ILE A 157 9.02 6.84 1.30
CA ILE A 157 10.10 7.84 1.17
C ILE A 157 10.13 8.73 2.42
N LEU A 158 8.98 9.22 2.89
CA LEU A 158 8.90 10.01 4.12
C LEU A 158 9.49 9.23 5.31
N ALA A 159 9.08 7.98 5.50
CA ALA A 159 9.63 7.11 6.54
C ALA A 159 11.15 6.93 6.41
N THR A 160 11.64 6.78 5.18
CA THR A 160 13.09 6.70 4.91
C THR A 160 13.80 7.97 5.32
N VAL A 161 13.28 9.13 4.93
CA VAL A 161 13.88 10.44 5.30
C VAL A 161 13.94 10.59 6.81
N MET A 162 12.90 10.21 7.55
CA MET A 162 12.86 10.29 9.00
C MET A 162 13.98 9.49 9.69
N LEU A 163 14.38 8.35 9.13
CA LEU A 163 15.52 7.57 9.63
C LEU A 163 16.86 8.33 9.55
N PHE A 164 16.96 9.33 8.65
CA PHE A 164 18.19 10.12 8.47
C PHE A 164 18.16 11.47 9.19
N VAL A 165 16.97 12.03 9.49
CA VAL A 165 16.85 13.36 10.12
C VAL A 165 16.68 13.30 11.65
N GLY A 166 16.92 12.14 12.27
CA GLY A 166 17.01 12.05 13.74
C GLY A 166 15.85 11.33 14.42
N LEU A 167 15.13 10.44 13.70
CA LEU A 167 14.26 9.50 14.38
C LEU A 167 15.10 8.60 15.29
N ASP A 168 14.70 8.54 16.58
CA ASP A 168 15.33 7.61 17.54
C ASP A 168 15.08 6.15 17.07
N PRO A 169 16.16 5.36 16.83
CA PRO A 169 16.04 3.98 16.46
C PRO A 169 15.22 3.14 17.44
N ASP A 170 15.18 3.51 18.74
CA ASP A 170 14.42 2.81 19.77
C ASP A 170 12.93 3.09 19.69
N SER A 171 12.52 4.18 19.06
CA SER A 171 11.10 4.50 18.81
C SER A 171 10.59 3.94 17.46
N PHE A 172 11.47 3.41 16.60
CA PHE A 172 11.11 3.00 15.26
C PHE A 172 10.17 1.80 15.23
N ASN A 173 9.06 1.97 14.51
CA ASN A 173 8.10 0.90 14.25
C ASN A 173 8.00 0.61 12.75
N ILE A 174 8.52 -0.52 12.30
CA ILE A 174 8.49 -0.90 10.88
C ILE A 174 7.06 -1.06 10.34
N GLN A 175 6.07 -1.40 11.17
CA GLN A 175 4.67 -1.56 10.77
C GLN A 175 3.96 -0.21 10.62
N ASN A 176 4.41 0.81 11.36
CA ASN A 176 3.87 2.17 11.30
C ASN A 176 5.01 3.18 11.36
N PRO A 177 5.82 3.32 10.29
CA PRO A 177 7.11 3.98 10.33
C PRO A 177 7.05 5.52 10.21
N ALA A 178 5.86 6.09 9.94
CA ALA A 178 5.70 7.53 9.71
C ALA A 178 4.45 8.08 10.40
N PRO A 179 4.45 9.33 10.91
CA PRO A 179 3.34 9.98 11.61
C PRO A 179 2.25 10.47 10.64
N THR A 180 1.74 9.58 9.80
CA THR A 180 0.78 9.86 8.74
C THR A 180 -0.65 9.42 9.08
N ASN A 181 -0.83 8.89 10.30
CA ASN A 181 -2.09 8.39 10.83
C ASN A 181 -2.16 8.58 12.35
N PRO A 182 -3.37 8.64 12.96
CA PRO A 182 -3.51 8.80 14.40
C PRO A 182 -2.91 7.65 15.22
N GLY A 183 -2.88 6.42 14.67
CA GLY A 183 -2.32 5.26 15.35
C GLY A 183 -0.83 5.39 15.67
N TYR A 184 -0.09 6.23 14.93
CA TYR A 184 1.33 6.49 15.20
C TYR A 184 1.56 7.02 16.63
N PHE A 185 0.61 7.76 17.18
CA PHE A 185 0.67 8.38 18.50
C PHE A 185 0.04 7.53 19.62
N LEU A 186 -0.47 6.34 19.28
CA LEU A 186 -1.09 5.43 20.23
C LEU A 186 -0.15 4.30 20.66
N ASN A 187 -0.34 3.83 21.90
CA ASN A 187 0.36 2.64 22.36
C ASN A 187 -0.26 1.38 21.70
N PRO A 188 0.49 0.62 20.90
CA PRO A 188 -0.04 -0.56 20.22
C PRO A 188 -0.48 -1.70 21.17
N THR A 189 0.05 -1.74 22.42
CA THR A 189 -0.31 -2.75 23.42
C THR A 189 -1.50 -2.38 24.28
N GLY A 190 -1.96 -1.11 24.25
CA GLY A 190 -3.09 -0.64 25.06
C GLY A 190 -4.43 -1.17 24.58
N SER A 191 -4.75 -0.96 23.31
CA SER A 191 -5.94 -1.50 22.65
C SER A 191 -5.60 -1.83 21.20
N PRO A 192 -5.33 -3.10 20.88
CA PRO A 192 -4.98 -3.54 19.54
C PRO A 192 -6.03 -3.19 18.48
N PHE A 193 -7.31 -3.27 18.85
CA PHE A 193 -8.41 -2.86 17.98
C PHE A 193 -8.34 -1.36 17.64
N LEU A 194 -8.26 -0.50 18.65
CA LEU A 194 -8.19 0.95 18.45
C LEU A 194 -6.94 1.36 17.69
N TYR A 195 -5.79 0.76 18.02
CA TYR A 195 -4.53 0.98 17.31
C TYR A 195 -4.66 0.61 15.83
N SER A 196 -5.24 -0.55 15.51
CA SER A 196 -5.44 -1.00 14.13
C SER A 196 -6.35 -0.05 13.35
N VAL A 197 -7.49 0.34 13.92
CA VAL A 197 -8.42 1.29 13.28
C VAL A 197 -7.75 2.66 13.09
N ALA A 198 -7.10 3.20 14.13
CA ALA A 198 -6.44 4.49 14.05
C ALA A 198 -5.27 4.51 13.04
N SER A 199 -4.51 3.42 12.96
CA SER A 199 -3.42 3.27 11.97
C SER A 199 -3.93 3.15 10.54
N SER A 200 -5.17 2.71 10.36
CA SER A 200 -5.83 2.63 9.06
C SER A 200 -6.29 3.99 8.51
N LEU A 201 -6.42 5.00 9.37
CA LEU A 201 -6.77 6.37 8.95
C LEU A 201 -5.54 7.14 8.41
N ASP A 202 -4.77 6.47 7.58
CA ASP A 202 -3.55 7.02 6.98
C ASP A 202 -3.87 7.91 5.78
N ILE A 203 -3.29 9.11 5.73
CA ILE A 203 -3.57 10.11 4.68
C ILE A 203 -3.19 9.61 3.29
N PHE A 204 -2.10 8.85 3.17
CA PHE A 204 -1.67 8.27 1.89
C PHE A 204 -2.56 7.10 1.48
N MET A 205 -3.09 6.34 2.44
CA MET A 205 -4.07 5.31 2.16
C MET A 205 -5.38 5.92 1.66
N ILE A 206 -5.89 6.95 2.33
CA ILE A 206 -7.10 7.67 1.88
C ILE A 206 -6.89 8.21 0.46
N TRP A 207 -5.73 8.79 0.18
CA TRP A 207 -5.39 9.27 -1.16
C TRP A 207 -5.35 8.13 -2.19
N THR A 208 -4.73 6.99 -1.85
CA THR A 208 -4.73 5.78 -2.70
C THR A 208 -6.15 5.32 -3.05
N LEU A 209 -7.06 5.29 -2.06
CA LEU A 209 -8.46 4.91 -2.27
C LEU A 209 -9.20 5.89 -3.19
N VAL A 210 -8.98 7.18 -3.00
CA VAL A 210 -9.57 8.22 -3.87
C VAL A 210 -9.05 8.09 -5.31
N LEU A 211 -7.75 7.87 -5.49
CA LEU A 211 -7.16 7.65 -6.81
C LEU A 211 -7.68 6.37 -7.47
N THR A 212 -7.82 5.30 -6.70
CA THR A 212 -8.40 4.04 -7.20
C THR A 212 -9.83 4.26 -7.69
N ALA A 213 -10.66 4.96 -6.90
CA ALA A 213 -12.02 5.29 -7.29
C ALA A 213 -12.08 6.20 -8.54
N LEU A 214 -11.21 7.20 -8.60
CA LEU A 214 -11.07 8.07 -9.77
C LEU A 214 -10.67 7.27 -11.02
N GLY A 215 -9.66 6.40 -10.89
CA GLY A 215 -9.20 5.56 -11.99
C GLY A 215 -10.30 4.64 -12.51
N ILE A 216 -11.02 3.95 -11.62
CA ILE A 216 -12.15 3.10 -12.00
C ILE A 216 -13.23 3.90 -12.74
N SER A 217 -13.58 5.10 -12.25
CA SER A 217 -14.59 5.94 -12.90
C SER A 217 -14.16 6.43 -14.29
N ILE A 218 -12.87 6.63 -14.51
CA ILE A 218 -12.33 7.08 -15.81
C ILE A 218 -12.25 5.91 -16.78
N ILE A 219 -11.78 4.74 -16.36
CA ILE A 219 -11.65 3.57 -17.26
C ILE A 219 -13.02 2.96 -17.61
N SER A 220 -14.04 3.14 -16.76
CA SER A 220 -15.41 2.69 -17.00
C SER A 220 -16.35 3.85 -17.25
N LYS A 221 -16.88 3.96 -18.46
CA LYS A 221 -17.88 5.01 -18.81
C LYS A 221 -19.19 4.89 -18.04
N LYS A 222 -19.50 3.72 -17.44
CA LYS A 222 -20.75 3.46 -16.72
C LYS A 222 -20.68 3.75 -15.21
N VAL A 223 -19.49 3.80 -14.63
CA VAL A 223 -19.31 3.98 -13.19
C VAL A 223 -19.07 5.44 -12.85
N LYS A 224 -20.00 6.04 -12.11
CA LYS A 224 -19.80 7.40 -11.57
C LYS A 224 -18.73 7.40 -10.48
N PHE A 225 -17.99 8.48 -10.35
CA PHE A 225 -16.95 8.62 -9.32
C PHE A 225 -17.49 8.39 -7.90
N SER A 226 -18.69 8.91 -7.58
CA SER A 226 -19.32 8.69 -6.27
C SER A 226 -19.61 7.21 -6.00
N THR A 227 -20.07 6.47 -7.00
CA THR A 227 -20.29 5.02 -6.89
C THR A 227 -18.97 4.28 -6.68
N ALA A 228 -17.93 4.67 -7.40
CA ALA A 228 -16.60 4.09 -7.24
C ALA A 228 -16.04 4.36 -5.83
N LEU A 229 -16.19 5.57 -5.29
CA LEU A 229 -15.83 5.91 -3.91
C LEU A 229 -16.54 5.00 -2.90
N ILE A 230 -17.86 4.87 -2.98
CA ILE A 230 -18.64 4.04 -2.05
C ILE A 230 -18.13 2.58 -2.06
N VAL A 231 -17.89 2.02 -3.23
CA VAL A 231 -17.42 0.62 -3.36
C VAL A 231 -16.01 0.46 -2.81
N VAL A 232 -15.08 1.33 -3.21
CA VAL A 232 -13.67 1.24 -2.80
C VAL A 232 -13.53 1.46 -1.29
N PHE A 233 -14.15 2.50 -0.74
CA PHE A 233 -14.14 2.76 0.70
C PHE A 233 -14.93 1.71 1.48
N GLY A 234 -16.04 1.19 0.93
CA GLY A 234 -16.81 0.12 1.54
C GLY A 234 -15.96 -1.14 1.77
N TRP A 235 -15.23 -1.61 0.76
CA TRP A 235 -14.31 -2.73 0.90
C TRP A 235 -13.17 -2.43 1.87
N TYR A 236 -12.65 -1.20 1.84
CA TYR A 236 -11.61 -0.79 2.79
C TYR A 236 -12.10 -0.86 4.24
N VAL A 237 -13.29 -0.36 4.53
CA VAL A 237 -13.90 -0.42 5.88
C VAL A 237 -14.10 -1.87 6.32
N VAL A 238 -14.59 -2.74 5.44
CA VAL A 238 -14.74 -4.19 5.74
C VAL A 238 -13.38 -4.81 6.10
N PHE A 239 -12.35 -4.49 5.32
CA PHE A 239 -10.99 -4.96 5.59
C PHE A 239 -10.44 -4.43 6.93
N VAL A 240 -10.60 -3.13 7.21
CA VAL A 240 -10.14 -2.49 8.45
C VAL A 240 -10.82 -3.12 9.67
N ILE A 241 -12.14 -3.27 9.64
CA ILE A 241 -12.89 -3.88 10.76
C ILE A 241 -12.46 -5.34 10.95
N GLY A 242 -12.34 -6.11 9.85
CA GLY A 242 -11.90 -7.50 9.90
C GLY A 242 -10.50 -7.66 10.47
N SER A 243 -9.54 -6.85 10.01
CA SER A 243 -8.17 -6.89 10.50
C SER A 243 -8.06 -6.43 11.96
N ALA A 244 -8.81 -5.41 12.37
CA ALA A 244 -8.84 -4.94 13.75
C ALA A 244 -9.46 -5.98 14.70
N ALA A 245 -10.50 -6.68 14.26
CA ALA A 245 -11.10 -7.77 15.03
C ALA A 245 -10.13 -8.95 15.18
N ILE A 246 -9.40 -9.32 14.13
CA ILE A 246 -8.36 -10.35 14.18
C ILE A 246 -7.24 -9.90 15.15
N ALA A 247 -6.75 -8.67 15.04
CA ALA A 247 -5.72 -8.15 15.94
C ALA A 247 -6.15 -8.23 17.41
N ALA A 248 -7.42 -7.89 17.72
CA ALA A 248 -7.95 -8.00 19.08
C ALA A 248 -8.11 -9.45 19.57
N ALA A 249 -8.43 -10.40 18.69
CA ALA A 249 -8.60 -11.80 19.06
C ALA A 249 -7.27 -12.52 19.33
N PHE A 250 -6.18 -12.06 18.74
CA PHE A 250 -4.85 -12.71 18.84
C PHE A 250 -3.83 -11.94 19.70
N SER A 251 -4.22 -10.81 20.29
CA SER A 251 -3.40 -10.00 21.23
C SER A 251 -3.25 -10.59 22.64
#